data_cb5bc632fd0151ee3fa43c5bf7951f3a
#
_entry.id   cb5bc632fd0151ee3fa43c5bf7951f3a
#
_cell.length_a   1.000
_cell.length_b   1.000
_cell.length_c   1.000
_cell.angle_alpha   90.00
_cell.angle_beta   90.00
_cell.angle_gamma   90.00
#
_symmetry.space_group_name_H-M   'P 1'
#
loop_
_entity.id
_entity.type
_entity.pdbx_description
1 polymer ?
#
loop_
_entity_poly.entity_id
_entity_poly.type
_entity_poly.pdbx_seq_one_letter_code
_entity_poly.pdbx_strand_id
1 'polypeptide(L)' 'GEVVLDNAKYQAWNAGFSAEDETMKNNLQTLVQKYSNANSIFDNLVKVLSSTISSCTDTDKLFLHF' A
#
# COMPACT_ATOMS: atom_id res chain seq x y z
N GLY A 1 -0.60 -47.56 11.02
CA GLY A 1 0.77 -47.67 11.40
C GLY A 1 1.45 -46.29 11.52
N GLU A 2 2.67 -46.29 11.97
CA GLU A 2 3.45 -45.06 12.16
C GLU A 2 3.66 -44.29 10.85
N VAL A 3 3.87 -45.05 9.75
CA VAL A 3 4.09 -44.45 8.41
C VAL A 3 2.87 -43.64 7.96
N VAL A 4 1.68 -44.18 8.20
CA VAL A 4 0.44 -43.50 7.83
C VAL A 4 0.24 -42.24 8.68
N LEU A 5 0.54 -42.34 9.97
CA LEU A 5 0.42 -41.19 10.90
C LEU A 5 1.42 -40.09 10.53
N ASP A 6 2.66 -40.45 10.21
CA ASP A 6 3.68 -39.50 9.81
C ASP A 6 3.32 -38.80 8.49
N ASN A 7 2.76 -39.53 7.55
CA ASN A 7 2.32 -38.97 6.29
C ASN A 7 1.15 -38.01 6.49
N ALA A 8 0.20 -38.36 7.37
CA ALA A 8 -0.91 -37.46 7.70
C ALA A 8 -0.43 -36.18 8.37
N LYS A 9 0.53 -36.28 9.29
CA LYS A 9 1.15 -35.13 9.94
C LYS A 9 1.88 -34.24 8.94
N TYR A 10 2.61 -34.85 8.03
CA TYR A 10 3.33 -34.11 6.98
C TYR A 10 2.35 -33.36 6.08
N GLN A 11 1.25 -34.01 5.66
CA GLN A 11 0.25 -33.38 4.83
C GLN A 11 -0.43 -32.21 5.55
N ALA A 12 -0.75 -32.38 6.83
CA ALA A 12 -1.35 -31.34 7.65
C ALA A 12 -0.41 -30.14 7.79
N TRP A 13 0.87 -30.42 8.06
CA TRP A 13 1.89 -29.38 8.19
C TRP A 13 2.07 -28.62 6.87
N ASN A 14 2.14 -29.33 5.77
CA ASN A 14 2.31 -28.75 4.44
C ASN A 14 1.12 -27.90 4.04
N ALA A 15 -0.11 -28.35 4.35
CA ALA A 15 -1.33 -27.59 4.10
C ALA A 15 -1.35 -26.29 4.93
N GLY A 16 -0.96 -26.36 6.20
CA GLY A 16 -0.86 -25.19 7.06
C GLY A 16 0.16 -24.20 6.56
N PHE A 17 1.32 -24.69 6.12
CA PHE A 17 2.38 -23.86 5.56
C PHE A 17 1.92 -23.15 4.29
N SER A 18 1.23 -23.85 3.40
CA SER A 18 0.69 -23.26 2.17
C SER A 18 -0.35 -22.20 2.47
N ALA A 19 -1.21 -22.42 3.48
CA ALA A 19 -2.21 -21.46 3.89
C ALA A 19 -1.56 -20.18 4.45
N GLU A 20 -0.50 -20.33 5.26
CA GLU A 20 0.25 -19.19 5.77
C GLU A 20 0.93 -18.41 4.65
N ASP A 21 1.50 -19.10 3.67
CA ASP A 21 2.15 -18.48 2.52
C ASP A 21 1.14 -17.64 1.72
N GLU A 22 -0.06 -18.17 1.50
CA GLU A 22 -1.12 -17.44 0.80
C GLU A 22 -1.58 -16.22 1.61
N THR A 23 -1.72 -16.36 2.92
CA THR A 23 -2.05 -15.24 3.81
C THR A 23 -0.99 -14.15 3.73
N MET A 24 0.28 -14.52 3.74
CA MET A 24 1.38 -13.56 3.59
C MET A 24 1.33 -12.84 2.26
N LYS A 25 1.06 -13.56 1.18
CA LYS A 25 0.93 -12.95 -0.15
C LYS A 25 -0.22 -11.95 -0.19
N ASN A 26 -1.36 -12.30 0.39
CA ASN A 26 -2.52 -11.41 0.45
C ASN A 26 -2.21 -10.17 1.29
N ASN A 27 -1.55 -10.34 2.42
CA ASN A 27 -1.14 -9.23 3.28
C ASN A 27 -0.16 -8.30 2.56
N LEU A 28 0.77 -8.88 1.81
CA LEU A 28 1.73 -8.10 1.03
C LEU A 28 1.04 -7.29 -0.06
N GLN A 29 0.09 -7.92 -0.78
CA GLN A 29 -0.69 -7.22 -1.81
C GLN A 29 -1.48 -6.07 -1.21
N THR A 30 -2.11 -6.27 -0.06
CA THR A 30 -2.84 -5.23 0.65
C THR A 30 -1.90 -4.09 1.05
N LEU A 31 -0.72 -4.41 1.56
CA LEU A 31 0.28 -3.42 1.96
C LEU A 31 0.75 -2.60 0.76
N VAL A 32 1.04 -3.27 -0.35
CA VAL A 32 1.47 -2.60 -1.59
C VAL A 32 0.37 -1.67 -2.09
N GLN A 33 -0.90 -2.11 -2.03
CA GLN A 33 -2.04 -1.29 -2.44
C GLN A 33 -2.18 -0.05 -1.55
N LYS A 34 -2.04 -0.20 -0.23
CA LYS A 34 -2.08 0.93 0.70
C LYS A 34 -0.95 1.91 0.45
N TYR A 35 0.25 1.40 0.18
CA TYR A 35 1.40 2.23 -0.13
C TYR A 35 1.16 3.02 -1.42
N SER A 36 0.65 2.36 -2.45
CA SER A 36 0.32 3.01 -3.72
C SER A 36 -0.73 4.10 -3.55
N ASN A 37 -1.77 3.82 -2.76
CA ASN A 37 -2.82 4.79 -2.46
C ASN A 37 -2.26 6.00 -1.70
N ALA A 38 -1.41 5.76 -0.70
CA ALA A 38 -0.77 6.82 0.07
C ALA A 38 0.11 7.69 -0.81
N ASN A 39 0.85 7.08 -1.73
CA ASN A 39 1.69 7.80 -2.68
C ASN A 39 0.86 8.68 -3.62
N SER A 40 -0.28 8.18 -4.10
CA SER A 40 -1.20 8.95 -4.93
C SER A 40 -1.80 10.13 -4.17
N ILE A 41 -2.16 9.94 -2.92
CA ILE A 41 -2.67 11.01 -2.06
C ILE A 41 -1.60 12.07 -1.86
N PHE A 42 -0.37 11.66 -1.60
CA PHE A 42 0.76 12.58 -1.44
C PHE A 42 0.99 13.40 -2.71
N ASP A 43 0.98 12.76 -3.88
CA ASP A 43 1.14 13.45 -5.16
C ASP A 43 0.02 14.47 -5.39
N ASN A 44 -1.21 14.11 -5.06
CA ASN A 44 -2.35 15.02 -5.17
C ASN A 44 -2.21 16.21 -4.22
N LEU A 45 -1.77 15.97 -3.00
CA LEU A 45 -1.51 17.05 -2.02
C LEU A 45 -0.43 18.01 -2.51
N VAL A 46 0.64 17.48 -3.08
CA VAL A 46 1.72 18.30 -3.65
C VAL A 46 1.17 19.18 -4.79
N LYS A 47 0.35 18.61 -5.66
CA LYS A 47 -0.28 19.35 -6.76
C LYS A 47 -1.18 20.47 -6.24
N VAL A 48 -2.01 20.17 -5.25
CA VAL A 48 -2.92 21.17 -4.65
C VAL A 48 -2.10 22.27 -3.98
N LEU A 49 -1.07 21.91 -3.23
CA LEU A 49 -0.20 22.87 -2.56
C LEU A 49 0.50 23.76 -3.58
N SER A 50 1.04 23.19 -4.65
CA SER A 50 1.70 23.95 -5.72
C SER A 50 0.73 24.92 -6.40
N SER A 51 -0.50 24.47 -6.67
CA SER A 51 -1.55 25.33 -7.23
C SER A 51 -1.92 26.46 -6.30
N THR A 52 -2.02 26.19 -5.00
CA THR A 52 -2.32 27.20 -3.98
C THR A 52 -1.21 28.25 -3.90
N ILE A 53 0.04 27.81 -3.91
CA ILE A 53 1.20 28.70 -3.88
C ILE A 53 1.20 29.58 -5.15
N SER A 54 0.96 29.00 -6.32
CA SER A 54 0.89 29.76 -7.57
C SER A 54 -0.23 30.80 -7.54
N SER A 55 -1.40 30.44 -7.02
CA SER A 55 -2.53 31.37 -6.88
C SER A 55 -2.19 32.51 -5.93
N CYS A 56 -1.55 32.22 -4.81
CA CYS A 56 -1.11 33.24 -3.86
C CYS A 56 -0.08 34.18 -4.48
N THR A 57 0.87 33.63 -5.23
CA THR A 57 1.89 34.43 -5.93
C THR A 57 1.25 35.36 -6.96
N ASP A 58 0.29 34.83 -7.75
CA ASP A 58 -0.42 35.62 -8.74
C ASP A 58 -1.25 36.74 -8.10
N THR A 59 -1.89 36.45 -6.98
CA THR A 59 -2.63 37.44 -6.21
C THR A 59 -1.71 38.54 -5.69
N ASP A 60 -0.57 38.16 -5.16
CA ASP A 60 0.45 39.11 -4.65
C ASP A 60 0.95 40.03 -5.79
N LYS A 61 1.23 39.44 -6.95
CA LYS A 61 1.66 40.22 -8.11
C LYS A 61 0.59 41.22 -8.54
N LEU A 62 -0.65 40.79 -8.58
CA LEU A 62 -1.79 41.64 -8.94
C LEU A 62 -1.92 42.80 -7.92
N PHE A 63 -1.79 42.47 -6.63
CA PHE A 63 -1.89 43.45 -5.55
C PHE A 63 -0.77 44.50 -5.63
N LEU A 64 0.44 44.08 -5.97
CA LEU A 64 1.60 44.96 -6.08
C LEU A 64 1.52 45.89 -7.27
N HIS A 65 0.70 45.58 -8.27
CA HIS A 65 0.49 46.40 -9.45
C HIS A 65 -0.53 47.52 -9.23
N PHE A 66 -1.22 47.44 -8.12
CA PHE A 66 -2.14 48.49 -7.73
C PHE A 66 -1.45 49.55 -6.88
#